data_a70306979e27d18a126db69c01ba1f36
#
_entry.id   a70306979e27d18a126db69c01ba1f36
#
_cell.length_a   1.000
_cell.length_b   1.000
_cell.length_c   1.000
_cell.angle_alpha   90.00
_cell.angle_beta   90.00
_cell.angle_gamma   90.00
#
_symmetry.space_group_name_H-M   'P 1'
#
loop_
_entity.id
_entity.type
_entity.pdbx_description
1 polymer ?
#
loop_
_entity_poly.entity_id
_entity_poly.type
_entity_poly.pdbx_seq_one_letter_code
_entity_poly.pdbx_strand_id
1 'polypeptide(L)'
;SRKLTSDDLYDLKLSRVTEEEISIYEPLDKEAIMLYNLMNKGYSYAEKIIKNKDVTEKEYAIISENISNLSGFNTKLDWERIYPYGDVFRSILGKISSNSQGIPKELVDDYLSKGYSLNDRVGISYLEYQYEDYLKGEKAKYKLNSDNSYELVSEGKRGNDIVLTIDINLQKEVESILSYEVLNAKNHAREAEIIAH
;
A
#
# COMPACT_ATOMS: atom_id res chain seq x y z
N SER A 1 12.82 17.96 38.15
CA SER A 1 11.48 17.80 37.59
C SER A 1 11.58 17.55 36.09
N ARG A 2 11.21 16.37 35.63
CA ARG A 2 11.15 16.03 34.20
C ARG A 2 10.04 16.87 33.54
N LYS A 3 10.37 17.59 32.46
CA LYS A 3 9.35 18.26 31.66
C LYS A 3 8.46 17.21 30.99
N LEU A 4 7.16 17.39 31.08
CA LEU A 4 6.18 16.55 30.37
C LEU A 4 6.41 16.68 28.86
N THR A 5 6.48 15.55 28.19
CA THR A 5 6.52 15.50 26.72
C THR A 5 5.10 15.61 26.15
N SER A 6 4.98 15.79 24.84
CA SER A 6 3.68 15.77 24.15
C SER A 6 2.97 14.43 24.33
N ASP A 7 3.72 13.33 24.37
CA ASP A 7 3.20 11.98 24.57
C ASP A 7 2.70 11.79 25.99
N ASP A 8 3.44 12.26 27.00
CA ASP A 8 2.99 12.24 28.41
C ASP A 8 1.66 13.02 28.59
N LEU A 9 1.50 14.14 27.88
CA LEU A 9 0.28 14.94 27.90
C LEU A 9 -0.89 14.23 27.19
N TYR A 10 -0.59 13.53 26.09
CA TYR A 10 -1.58 12.76 25.37
C TYR A 10 -2.09 11.59 26.22
N ASP A 11 -1.17 10.82 26.80
CA ASP A 11 -1.51 9.70 27.69
C ASP A 11 -2.33 10.16 28.91
N LEU A 12 -1.96 11.32 29.48
CA LEU A 12 -2.71 11.90 30.59
C LEU A 12 -4.13 12.32 30.18
N LYS A 13 -4.32 12.87 28.98
CA LYS A 13 -5.65 13.19 28.46
C LYS A 13 -6.46 11.92 28.22
N LEU A 14 -5.84 10.91 27.62
CA LEU A 14 -6.48 9.64 27.33
C LEU A 14 -6.94 8.92 28.61
N SER A 15 -6.11 8.93 29.65
CA SER A 15 -6.44 8.33 30.95
C SER A 15 -7.60 8.99 31.70
N ARG A 16 -7.99 10.19 31.29
CA ARG A 16 -9.13 10.92 31.87
C ARG A 16 -10.43 10.68 31.15
N VAL A 17 -10.39 10.09 29.95
CA VAL A 17 -11.59 9.76 29.19
C VAL A 17 -12.21 8.49 29.77
N THR A 18 -13.47 8.54 30.15
CA THR A 18 -14.20 7.41 30.71
C THR A 18 -15.05 6.70 29.65
N GLU A 19 -15.35 5.42 29.89
CA GLU A 19 -16.24 4.65 29.00
C GLU A 19 -17.67 5.28 28.98
N GLU A 20 -18.08 5.89 30.05
CA GLU A 20 -19.39 6.58 30.14
C GLU A 20 -19.42 7.77 29.18
N GLU A 21 -18.35 8.58 29.11
CA GLU A 21 -18.25 9.70 28.17
C GLU A 21 -18.26 9.24 26.74
N ILE A 22 -17.62 8.09 26.44
CA ILE A 22 -17.60 7.52 25.08
C ILE A 22 -18.95 6.92 24.70
N SER A 23 -19.69 6.36 25.67
CA SER A 23 -20.94 5.66 25.41
C SER A 23 -22.08 6.58 24.96
N ILE A 24 -21.96 7.89 25.22
CA ILE A 24 -22.93 8.90 24.79
C ILE A 24 -22.99 9.03 23.26
N TYR A 25 -21.88 8.69 22.55
CA TYR A 25 -21.81 8.84 21.12
C TYR A 25 -22.38 7.61 20.41
N GLU A 26 -23.28 7.86 19.47
CA GLU A 26 -23.78 6.86 18.54
C GLU A 26 -22.66 6.34 17.61
N PRO A 27 -22.79 5.15 17.02
CA PRO A 27 -21.79 4.63 16.07
C PRO A 27 -21.48 5.59 14.93
N LEU A 28 -22.48 6.26 14.38
CA LEU A 28 -22.33 7.24 13.31
C LEU A 28 -21.49 8.47 13.74
N ASP A 29 -21.68 8.92 14.99
CA ASP A 29 -20.88 10.03 15.53
C ASP A 29 -19.40 9.63 15.64
N LYS A 30 -19.11 8.40 16.04
CA LYS A 30 -17.75 7.86 16.14
C LYS A 30 -17.09 7.80 14.77
N GLU A 31 -17.81 7.35 13.75
CA GLU A 31 -17.32 7.33 12.36
C GLU A 31 -17.07 8.76 11.85
N ALA A 32 -17.96 9.70 12.10
CA ALA A 32 -17.78 11.10 11.72
C ALA A 32 -16.55 11.73 12.40
N ILE A 33 -16.32 11.46 13.69
CA ILE A 33 -15.15 11.93 14.43
C ILE A 33 -13.86 11.31 13.85
N MET A 34 -13.87 10.02 13.53
CA MET A 34 -12.73 9.37 12.90
C MET A 34 -12.41 9.99 11.54
N LEU A 35 -13.41 10.21 10.71
CA LEU A 35 -13.28 10.86 9.42
C LEU A 35 -12.71 12.28 9.57
N TYR A 36 -13.26 13.08 10.47
CA TYR A 36 -12.78 14.42 10.78
C TYR A 36 -11.30 14.43 11.19
N ASN A 37 -10.90 13.50 12.05
CA ASN A 37 -9.51 13.37 12.48
C ASN A 37 -8.58 12.97 11.33
N LEU A 38 -9.01 12.06 10.45
CA LEU A 38 -8.24 11.67 9.26
C LEU A 38 -8.05 12.86 8.31
N MET A 39 -9.11 13.64 8.08
CA MET A 39 -9.07 14.81 7.20
C MET A 39 -8.12 15.89 7.73
N ASN A 40 -8.04 16.07 9.04
CA ASN A 40 -7.22 17.09 9.68
C ASN A 40 -5.79 16.63 10.04
N LYS A 41 -5.44 15.36 9.81
CA LYS A 41 -4.13 14.82 10.14
C LYS A 41 -3.05 15.33 9.18
N GLY A 42 -1.96 15.88 9.73
CA GLY A 42 -0.78 16.31 8.97
C GLY A 42 -0.98 17.65 8.24
N TYR A 43 -0.30 17.82 7.11
CA TYR A 43 -0.32 19.07 6.37
C TYR A 43 -1.67 19.33 5.68
N SER A 44 -2.24 20.52 5.88
CA SER A 44 -3.62 20.84 5.51
C SER A 44 -3.92 20.72 4.00
N TYR A 45 -2.94 20.98 3.15
CA TYR A 45 -3.09 20.92 1.69
C TYR A 45 -2.69 19.58 1.08
N ALA A 46 -2.23 18.62 1.89
CA ALA A 46 -1.93 17.28 1.38
C ALA A 46 -3.20 16.46 1.19
N GLU A 47 -3.24 15.66 0.13
CA GLU A 47 -4.28 14.66 -0.04
C GLU A 47 -4.30 13.70 1.16
N LYS A 48 -5.50 13.38 1.64
CA LYS A 48 -5.71 12.45 2.74
C LYS A 48 -6.38 11.19 2.22
N ILE A 49 -5.79 10.05 2.52
CA ILE A 49 -6.40 8.77 2.21
C ILE A 49 -7.38 8.44 3.33
N ILE A 50 -8.66 8.41 3.01
CA ILE A 50 -9.72 8.09 3.96
C ILE A 50 -9.89 6.57 4.07
N LYS A 51 -10.02 5.88 2.93
CA LYS A 51 -10.14 4.43 2.85
C LYS A 51 -9.42 3.91 1.61
N ASN A 52 -8.50 2.97 1.76
CA ASN A 52 -7.73 2.37 0.67
C ASN A 52 -7.66 0.84 0.73
N LYS A 53 -8.35 0.21 1.68
CA LYS A 53 -8.45 -1.25 1.81
C LYS A 53 -9.90 -1.66 1.88
N ASP A 54 -10.18 -2.82 1.34
CA ASP A 54 -11.52 -3.42 1.37
C ASP A 54 -12.62 -2.48 0.86
N VAL A 55 -12.28 -1.63 -0.12
CA VAL A 55 -13.25 -0.76 -0.80
C VAL A 55 -14.04 -1.61 -1.77
N THR A 56 -15.35 -1.69 -1.54
CA THR A 56 -16.24 -2.43 -2.42
C THR A 56 -16.58 -1.61 -3.67
N GLU A 57 -16.93 -2.28 -4.77
CA GLU A 57 -17.40 -1.61 -5.99
C GLU A 57 -18.63 -0.72 -5.73
N LYS A 58 -19.49 -1.14 -4.80
CA LYS A 58 -20.66 -0.35 -4.39
C LYS A 58 -20.28 0.95 -3.69
N GLU A 59 -19.32 0.91 -2.76
CA GLU A 59 -18.82 2.12 -2.07
C GLU A 59 -18.15 3.06 -3.07
N TYR A 60 -17.33 2.52 -3.96
CA TYR A 60 -16.69 3.28 -5.03
C TYR A 60 -17.73 3.97 -5.92
N ALA A 61 -18.76 3.24 -6.37
CA ALA A 61 -19.83 3.78 -7.21
C ALA A 61 -20.60 4.90 -6.48
N ILE A 62 -21.03 4.67 -5.25
CA ILE A 62 -21.77 5.67 -4.45
C ILE A 62 -20.98 6.97 -4.31
N ILE A 63 -19.69 6.90 -3.97
CA ILE A 63 -18.87 8.10 -3.84
C ILE A 63 -18.65 8.77 -5.20
N SER A 64 -18.36 8.00 -6.23
CA SER A 64 -18.13 8.54 -7.60
C SER A 64 -19.35 9.24 -8.18
N GLU A 65 -20.54 8.69 -7.97
CA GLU A 65 -21.80 9.29 -8.42
C GLU A 65 -22.17 10.57 -7.65
N ASN A 66 -21.73 10.68 -6.39
CA ASN A 66 -22.05 11.82 -5.53
C ASN A 66 -20.89 12.82 -5.38
N ILE A 67 -19.85 12.72 -6.20
CA ILE A 67 -18.64 13.55 -6.09
C ILE A 67 -18.92 15.04 -6.18
N SER A 68 -19.94 15.43 -6.97
CA SER A 68 -20.38 16.82 -7.08
C SER A 68 -20.95 17.40 -5.79
N ASN A 69 -21.51 16.54 -4.93
CA ASN A 69 -22.07 16.91 -3.62
C ASN A 69 -21.04 16.78 -2.50
N LEU A 70 -19.94 16.06 -2.74
CA LEU A 70 -18.88 15.77 -1.78
C LEU A 70 -17.64 16.63 -2.08
N SER A 71 -17.78 17.94 -1.89
CA SER A 71 -16.68 18.88 -2.15
C SER A 71 -15.41 18.50 -1.39
N GLY A 72 -14.29 18.35 -2.09
CA GLY A 72 -12.99 17.97 -1.53
C GLY A 72 -12.75 16.47 -1.42
N PHE A 73 -13.72 15.63 -1.77
CA PHE A 73 -13.54 14.18 -1.88
C PHE A 73 -13.29 13.76 -3.34
N ASN A 74 -12.51 12.72 -3.50
CA ASN A 74 -12.27 12.11 -4.80
C ASN A 74 -12.10 10.60 -4.66
N THR A 75 -12.38 9.87 -5.72
CA THR A 75 -12.10 8.44 -5.85
C THR A 75 -10.94 8.23 -6.80
N LYS A 76 -10.02 7.35 -6.44
CA LYS A 76 -8.87 7.01 -7.28
C LYS A 76 -8.77 5.50 -7.39
N LEU A 77 -8.75 4.99 -8.60
CA LEU A 77 -8.41 3.60 -8.84
C LEU A 77 -6.92 3.39 -8.62
N ASP A 78 -6.60 2.36 -7.89
CA ASP A 78 -5.23 1.93 -7.64
C ASP A 78 -5.16 0.41 -7.85
N TRP A 79 -3.96 -0.11 -7.97
CA TRP A 79 -3.70 -1.52 -8.15
C TRP A 79 -2.83 -2.06 -7.01
N GLU A 80 -3.00 -3.32 -6.69
CA GLU A 80 -2.20 -4.01 -5.69
C GLU A 80 -1.59 -5.28 -6.28
N ARG A 81 -0.34 -5.55 -5.93
CA ARG A 81 0.31 -6.80 -6.33
C ARG A 81 -0.12 -7.91 -5.39
N ILE A 82 -0.80 -8.90 -5.92
CA ILE A 82 -1.22 -10.08 -5.18
C ILE A 82 -0.21 -11.20 -5.41
N TYR A 83 0.16 -11.90 -4.34
CA TYR A 83 1.05 -13.04 -4.37
C TYR A 83 0.27 -14.31 -3.97
N PRO A 84 -0.29 -15.07 -4.94
CA PRO A 84 -1.17 -16.21 -4.65
C PRO A 84 -0.50 -17.31 -3.82
N TYR A 85 0.82 -17.39 -3.87
CA TYR A 85 1.62 -18.37 -3.14
C TYR A 85 2.38 -17.78 -1.94
N GLY A 86 1.96 -16.62 -1.47
CA GLY A 86 2.59 -15.94 -0.33
C GLY A 86 4.05 -15.59 -0.59
N ASP A 87 4.95 -16.06 0.25
CA ASP A 87 6.38 -15.75 0.17
C ASP A 87 7.17 -16.67 -0.76
N VAL A 88 6.54 -17.70 -1.31
CA VAL A 88 7.19 -18.62 -2.26
C VAL A 88 7.68 -17.85 -3.46
N PHE A 89 8.94 -18.07 -3.85
CA PHE A 89 9.61 -17.42 -4.98
C PHE A 89 9.78 -15.90 -4.85
N ARG A 90 9.43 -15.32 -3.70
CA ARG A 90 9.41 -13.87 -3.44
C ARG A 90 10.78 -13.23 -3.64
N SER A 91 11.85 -13.92 -3.28
CA SER A 91 13.23 -13.46 -3.43
C SER A 91 13.65 -13.25 -4.88
N ILE A 92 13.03 -13.93 -5.82
CA ILE A 92 13.34 -13.83 -7.26
C ILE A 92 12.34 -12.93 -7.99
N LEU A 93 11.06 -12.96 -7.62
CA LEU A 93 10.06 -12.03 -8.14
C LEU A 93 10.49 -10.58 -7.88
N GLY A 94 10.99 -10.32 -6.69
CA GLY A 94 11.39 -8.98 -6.32
C GLY A 94 10.27 -8.20 -5.63
N LYS A 95 10.45 -6.89 -5.60
CA LYS A 95 9.55 -5.95 -4.92
C LYS A 95 9.16 -4.81 -5.85
N ILE A 96 7.98 -4.28 -5.59
CA ILE A 96 7.52 -3.00 -6.13
C ILE A 96 7.60 -1.93 -5.05
N SER A 97 7.76 -0.68 -5.44
CA SER A 97 7.68 0.45 -4.52
C SER A 97 6.26 0.64 -3.98
N SER A 98 6.13 1.21 -2.80
CA SER A 98 4.82 1.62 -2.27
C SER A 98 4.39 2.98 -2.85
N ASN A 99 3.10 3.32 -2.73
CA ASN A 99 2.60 4.65 -3.13
C ASN A 99 3.30 5.80 -2.40
N SER A 100 3.71 5.59 -1.16
CA SER A 100 4.42 6.59 -0.38
C SER A 100 5.89 6.74 -0.76
N GLN A 101 6.49 5.69 -1.32
CA GLN A 101 7.87 5.71 -1.80
C GLN A 101 7.97 6.27 -3.21
N GLY A 102 6.99 5.94 -4.07
CA GLY A 102 7.04 6.30 -5.48
C GLY A 102 8.27 5.71 -6.19
N ILE A 103 8.77 6.43 -7.18
CA ILE A 103 9.98 6.06 -7.92
C ILE A 103 11.22 6.33 -7.06
N PRO A 104 12.14 5.35 -6.89
CA PRO A 104 13.44 5.56 -6.24
C PRO A 104 14.24 6.69 -6.91
N LYS A 105 14.95 7.48 -6.12
CA LYS A 105 15.69 8.66 -6.61
C LYS A 105 16.63 8.37 -7.77
N GLU A 106 17.27 7.22 -7.74
CA GLU A 106 18.24 6.77 -8.73
C GLU A 106 17.60 6.45 -10.08
N LEU A 107 16.28 6.23 -10.10
CA LEU A 107 15.52 5.82 -11.28
C LEU A 107 14.59 6.93 -11.82
N VAL A 108 14.51 8.07 -11.13
CA VAL A 108 13.55 9.14 -11.43
C VAL A 108 13.68 9.63 -12.86
N ASP A 109 14.88 9.97 -13.32
CA ASP A 109 15.07 10.57 -14.63
C ASP A 109 14.70 9.59 -15.76
N ASP A 110 15.05 8.30 -15.62
CA ASP A 110 14.72 7.27 -16.57
C ASP A 110 13.20 7.04 -16.65
N TYR A 111 12.54 6.87 -15.50
CA TYR A 111 11.11 6.58 -15.46
C TYR A 111 10.25 7.80 -15.86
N LEU A 112 10.64 9.02 -15.50
CA LEU A 112 9.94 10.22 -15.98
C LEU A 112 10.03 10.35 -17.50
N SER A 113 11.17 10.03 -18.10
CA SER A 113 11.33 10.02 -19.56
C SER A 113 10.42 8.99 -20.25
N LYS A 114 10.10 7.89 -19.55
CA LYS A 114 9.17 6.83 -19.98
C LYS A 114 7.69 7.15 -19.69
N GLY A 115 7.38 8.34 -19.17
CA GLY A 115 6.02 8.82 -18.92
C GLY A 115 5.41 8.37 -17.59
N TYR A 116 6.23 7.96 -16.62
CA TYR A 116 5.79 7.72 -15.24
C TYR A 116 5.64 9.03 -14.47
N SER A 117 4.87 9.00 -13.41
CA SER A 117 4.76 10.06 -12.41
C SER A 117 5.58 9.69 -11.17
N LEU A 118 6.08 10.68 -10.44
CA LEU A 118 6.93 10.46 -9.25
C LEU A 118 6.34 9.50 -8.22
N ASN A 119 5.02 9.48 -8.08
CA ASN A 119 4.29 8.64 -7.13
C ASN A 119 3.87 7.30 -7.72
N ASP A 120 4.30 6.96 -8.93
CA ASP A 120 3.96 5.67 -9.52
C ASP A 120 4.70 4.55 -8.81
N ARG A 121 4.04 3.43 -8.65
CA ARG A 121 4.66 2.21 -8.17
C ARG A 121 5.43 1.57 -9.31
N VAL A 122 6.66 1.21 -9.04
CA VAL A 122 7.55 0.60 -10.03
C VAL A 122 8.27 -0.59 -9.41
N GLY A 123 8.70 -1.53 -10.24
CA GLY A 123 9.58 -2.60 -9.82
C GLY A 123 10.92 -2.04 -9.36
N ILE A 124 11.36 -2.44 -8.16
CA ILE A 124 12.60 -1.95 -7.53
C ILE A 124 13.66 -3.03 -7.37
N SER A 125 13.33 -4.28 -7.62
CA SER A 125 14.30 -5.37 -7.55
C SER A 125 13.91 -6.57 -8.42
N TYR A 126 14.90 -7.34 -8.83
CA TYR A 126 14.82 -8.62 -9.53
C TYR A 126 13.89 -8.60 -10.76
N LEU A 127 12.95 -9.56 -10.88
CA LEU A 127 12.10 -9.68 -12.07
C LEU A 127 11.15 -8.47 -12.21
N GLU A 128 10.59 -7.96 -11.10
CA GLU A 128 9.73 -6.77 -11.15
C GLU A 128 10.49 -5.57 -11.72
N TYR A 129 11.75 -5.35 -11.34
CA TYR A 129 12.58 -4.28 -11.88
C TYR A 129 13.03 -4.55 -13.32
N GLN A 130 13.53 -5.76 -13.59
CA GLN A 130 14.10 -6.10 -14.89
C GLN A 130 13.06 -6.07 -16.02
N TYR A 131 11.82 -6.41 -15.70
CA TYR A 131 10.73 -6.51 -16.68
C TYR A 131 9.65 -5.43 -16.51
N GLU A 132 9.95 -4.37 -15.77
CA GLU A 132 9.00 -3.26 -15.53
C GLU A 132 8.42 -2.72 -16.84
N ASP A 133 9.23 -2.51 -17.86
CA ASP A 133 8.78 -1.97 -19.16
C ASP A 133 7.75 -2.88 -19.87
N TYR A 134 7.71 -4.16 -19.55
CA TYR A 134 6.73 -5.12 -20.07
C TYR A 134 5.53 -5.28 -19.14
N LEU A 135 5.76 -5.23 -17.83
CA LEU A 135 4.74 -5.43 -16.81
C LEU A 135 3.86 -4.19 -16.62
N LYS A 136 4.39 -3.02 -16.94
CA LYS A 136 3.64 -1.78 -16.81
C LYS A 136 2.44 -1.77 -17.75
N GLY A 137 1.28 -1.32 -17.23
CA GLY A 137 0.13 -0.99 -18.04
C GLY A 137 0.18 0.45 -18.54
N GLU A 138 -0.73 0.80 -19.41
CA GLU A 138 -1.00 2.18 -19.80
C GLU A 138 -2.17 2.70 -18.97
N LYS A 139 -2.02 3.90 -18.38
CA LYS A 139 -3.10 4.55 -17.65
C LYS A 139 -4.15 5.09 -18.62
N ALA A 140 -5.41 5.02 -18.25
CA ALA A 140 -6.45 5.76 -18.93
C ALA A 140 -6.14 7.27 -18.88
N LYS A 141 -6.31 7.96 -19.99
CA LYS A 141 -6.11 9.39 -20.11
C LYS A 141 -7.46 10.09 -20.25
N TYR A 142 -7.67 11.06 -19.40
CA TYR A 142 -8.86 11.91 -19.42
C TYR A 142 -8.47 13.35 -19.72
N LYS A 143 -9.31 14.04 -20.46
CA LYS A 143 -9.23 15.47 -20.70
C LYS A 143 -10.30 16.17 -19.88
N LEU A 144 -9.91 17.18 -19.14
CA LEU A 144 -10.87 18.06 -18.47
C LEU A 144 -11.41 19.08 -19.46
N ASN A 145 -12.70 19.10 -19.63
CA ASN A 145 -13.43 20.07 -20.46
C ASN A 145 -13.71 21.35 -19.67
N SER A 146 -14.12 22.43 -20.38
CA SER A 146 -14.41 23.73 -19.77
C SER A 146 -15.64 23.74 -18.85
N ASP A 147 -16.50 22.74 -18.93
CA ASP A 147 -17.65 22.50 -18.05
C ASP A 147 -17.34 21.66 -16.82
N ASN A 148 -16.05 21.41 -16.54
CA ASN A 148 -15.55 20.50 -15.50
C ASN A 148 -15.93 19.01 -15.68
N SER A 149 -16.42 18.61 -16.86
CA SER A 149 -16.57 17.19 -17.18
C SER A 149 -15.26 16.57 -17.65
N TYR A 150 -15.12 15.25 -17.44
CA TYR A 150 -13.97 14.49 -17.92
C TYR A 150 -14.38 13.68 -19.15
N GLU A 151 -13.64 13.88 -20.23
CA GLU A 151 -13.75 13.08 -21.45
C GLU A 151 -12.64 12.04 -21.52
N LEU A 152 -12.99 10.78 -21.74
CA LEU A 152 -12.00 9.71 -21.91
C LEU A 152 -11.28 9.88 -23.25
N VAL A 153 -10.01 10.16 -23.24
CA VAL A 153 -9.15 10.32 -24.43
C VAL A 153 -8.55 8.99 -24.86
N SER A 154 -8.18 8.15 -23.90
CA SER A 154 -7.57 6.85 -24.15
C SER A 154 -7.89 5.90 -23.00
N GLU A 155 -8.34 4.70 -23.35
CA GLU A 155 -8.51 3.63 -22.36
C GLU A 155 -7.18 3.18 -21.79
N GLY A 156 -7.19 2.77 -20.50
CA GLY A 156 -6.06 2.11 -19.89
C GLY A 156 -5.88 0.71 -20.45
N LYS A 157 -4.63 0.26 -20.53
CA LYS A 157 -4.31 -1.11 -20.94
C LYS A 157 -3.53 -1.81 -19.83
N ARG A 158 -3.84 -3.07 -19.62
CA ARG A 158 -3.06 -3.94 -18.75
C ARG A 158 -1.68 -4.16 -19.36
N GLY A 159 -0.66 -4.28 -18.51
CA GLY A 159 0.68 -4.70 -18.92
C GLY A 159 0.72 -6.17 -19.39
N ASN A 160 1.84 -6.55 -19.95
CA ASN A 160 2.05 -7.90 -20.45
C ASN A 160 2.27 -8.90 -19.32
N ASP A 161 1.99 -10.16 -19.59
CA ASP A 161 2.30 -11.28 -18.69
C ASP A 161 3.72 -11.79 -18.98
N ILE A 162 4.43 -12.21 -17.94
CA ILE A 162 5.72 -12.88 -18.06
C ILE A 162 5.54 -14.34 -17.64
N VAL A 163 5.88 -15.25 -18.54
CA VAL A 163 5.84 -16.68 -18.28
C VAL A 163 7.23 -17.16 -17.91
N LEU A 164 7.38 -17.73 -16.73
CA LEU A 164 8.62 -18.27 -16.22
C LEU A 164 8.69 -19.79 -16.50
N THR A 165 9.89 -20.32 -16.72
CA THR A 165 10.15 -21.74 -16.88
C THR A 165 10.30 -22.50 -15.56
N ILE A 166 9.80 -21.91 -14.47
CA ILE A 166 9.92 -22.44 -13.10
C ILE A 166 8.62 -23.17 -12.74
N ASP A 167 8.77 -24.43 -12.29
CA ASP A 167 7.66 -25.17 -11.71
C ASP A 167 7.42 -24.71 -10.27
N ILE A 168 6.25 -24.13 -10.05
CA ILE A 168 5.89 -23.57 -8.74
C ILE A 168 5.75 -24.63 -7.64
N ASN A 169 5.38 -25.86 -7.99
CA ASN A 169 5.25 -26.95 -7.01
C ASN A 169 6.63 -27.42 -6.57
N LEU A 170 7.55 -27.59 -7.52
CA LEU A 170 8.94 -27.91 -7.20
C LEU A 170 9.57 -26.80 -6.35
N GLN A 171 9.31 -25.54 -6.67
CA GLN A 171 9.82 -24.41 -5.90
C GLN A 171 9.32 -24.41 -4.45
N LYS A 172 8.04 -24.71 -4.23
CA LYS A 172 7.46 -24.84 -2.88
C LYS A 172 8.14 -25.94 -2.07
N GLU A 173 8.34 -27.10 -2.68
CA GLU A 173 9.00 -28.22 -2.02
C GLU A 173 10.44 -27.89 -1.64
N VAL A 174 11.21 -27.30 -2.56
CA VAL A 174 12.59 -26.89 -2.30
C VAL A 174 12.66 -25.86 -1.19
N GLU A 175 11.81 -24.83 -1.18
CA GLU A 175 11.79 -23.82 -0.13
C GLU A 175 11.37 -24.40 1.23
N SER A 176 10.45 -25.37 1.24
CA SER A 176 10.04 -26.09 2.45
C SER A 176 11.22 -26.87 3.04
N ILE A 177 11.92 -27.64 2.21
CA ILE A 177 13.10 -28.42 2.62
C ILE A 177 14.20 -27.49 3.14
N LEU A 178 14.51 -26.42 2.41
CA LEU A 178 15.54 -25.45 2.84
C LEU A 178 15.18 -24.80 4.18
N SER A 179 13.92 -24.42 4.38
CA SER A 179 13.46 -23.82 5.63
C SER A 179 13.59 -24.79 6.80
N TYR A 180 13.26 -26.05 6.58
CA TYR A 180 13.40 -27.11 7.58
C TYR A 180 14.88 -27.35 7.94
N GLU A 181 15.76 -27.48 6.97
CA GLU A 181 17.18 -27.73 7.18
C GLU A 181 17.88 -26.54 7.84
N VAL A 182 17.53 -25.31 7.49
CA VAL A 182 18.05 -24.10 8.16
C VAL A 182 17.61 -24.06 9.62
N LEU A 183 16.36 -24.45 9.92
CA LEU A 183 15.87 -24.49 11.30
C LEU A 183 16.61 -25.57 12.11
N ASN A 184 16.81 -26.76 11.55
CA ASN A 184 17.58 -27.84 12.17
C ASN A 184 19.03 -27.41 12.46
N ALA A 185 19.69 -26.80 11.49
CA ALA A 185 21.06 -26.32 11.68
C ALA A 185 21.15 -25.26 12.79
N LYS A 186 20.19 -24.33 12.89
CA LYS A 186 20.11 -23.36 13.98
C LYS A 186 19.91 -24.01 15.34
N ASN A 187 19.05 -25.03 15.43
CA ASN A 187 18.79 -25.75 16.67
C ASN A 187 20.05 -26.50 17.14
N HIS A 188 20.71 -27.23 16.25
CA HIS A 188 21.94 -27.92 16.56
C HIS A 188 23.08 -26.96 16.99
N ALA A 189 23.22 -25.81 16.33
CA ALA A 189 24.19 -24.81 16.73
C ALA A 189 23.91 -24.27 18.15
N ARG A 190 22.64 -24.02 18.47
CA ARG A 190 22.21 -23.55 19.80
C ARG A 190 22.42 -24.59 20.88
N GLU A 191 22.15 -25.87 20.59
CA GLU A 191 22.41 -26.97 21.51
C GLU A 191 23.92 -27.12 21.80
N ALA A 192 24.77 -27.01 20.77
CA ALA A 192 26.22 -27.05 20.93
C ALA A 192 26.75 -25.88 21.79
N GLU A 193 26.19 -24.70 21.65
CA GLU A 193 26.53 -23.53 22.47
C GLU A 193 26.14 -23.70 23.95
N ILE A 194 24.95 -24.31 24.20
CA ILE A 194 24.51 -24.63 25.58
C ILE A 194 25.40 -25.67 26.25
N ILE A 195 25.91 -26.66 25.50
CA ILE A 195 26.80 -27.71 26.05
C ILE A 195 28.21 -27.17 26.31
N ALA A 196 28.64 -26.12 25.62
CA ALA A 196 29.96 -25.52 25.74
C ALA A 196 30.10 -24.55 26.93
N HIS A 197 29.00 -24.20 27.60
CA HIS A 197 28.92 -23.36 28.79
C HIS A 197 28.55 -24.18 30.04
#